data_d6ee615083e12e0e501c3ff434e3480a
#
_entry.id   d6ee615083e12e0e501c3ff434e3480a
#
_cell.length_a   1.000
_cell.length_b   1.000
_cell.length_c   1.000
_cell.angle_alpha   90.00
_cell.angle_beta   90.00
_cell.angle_gamma   90.00
#
_symmetry.space_group_name_H-M   'P 1'
#
loop_
_entity.id
_entity.type
_entity.pdbx_description
1 polymer ?
#
loop_
_entity_poly.entity_id
_entity_poly.type
_entity_poly.pdbx_seq_one_letter_code
_entity_poly.pdbx_strand_id
1 'polypeptide(L)'
;MSDPNIPENGVSGKLKAVVYILTAITIFAFVAFFSKLATKYTAPKKQEKTLKTTRVSELNKTGERLQEIGYLDQALDQYIEIWNLESTNPTARSEAAFNVGKIYLKLGNCKESLVWLFRSEAANPDTTDQLQPLIDSCIQKDQ
;
A
#
# COMPACT_ATOMS: atom_id res chain seq x y z
N MET A 1 -76.89 11.28 3.95
CA MET A 1 -75.54 11.73 4.18
C MET A 1 -74.74 11.39 2.95
N SER A 2 -74.58 12.39 2.08
CA SER A 2 -73.84 12.22 0.82
C SER A 2 -72.38 12.38 1.09
N ASP A 3 -71.59 11.39 0.74
CA ASP A 3 -70.10 11.44 0.86
C ASP A 3 -69.50 12.51 -0.03
N PRO A 4 -68.50 13.25 0.43
CA PRO A 4 -67.90 14.31 -0.34
C PRO A 4 -67.05 13.72 -1.48
N ASN A 5 -67.57 13.94 -2.69
CA ASN A 5 -66.89 14.11 -3.96
C ASN A 5 -65.45 13.60 -4.09
N ILE A 6 -65.28 12.30 -4.20
CA ILE A 6 -64.07 11.71 -4.74
C ILE A 6 -64.22 11.79 -6.28
N PRO A 7 -63.34 12.50 -7.01
CA PRO A 7 -63.43 12.56 -8.47
C PRO A 7 -63.18 11.16 -9.05
N GLU A 8 -64.15 10.67 -9.81
CA GLU A 8 -64.21 9.35 -10.45
C GLU A 8 -63.10 9.12 -11.49
N ASN A 9 -62.36 10.16 -11.81
CA ASN A 9 -61.25 10.14 -12.75
C ASN A 9 -59.97 10.52 -12.01
N GLY A 10 -59.31 9.56 -11.41
CA GLY A 10 -57.91 9.62 -10.92
C GLY A 10 -57.16 10.97 -11.05
N VAL A 11 -56.17 11.15 -10.29
CA VAL A 11 -55.27 12.32 -10.18
C VAL A 11 -55.18 13.12 -11.48
N SER A 12 -55.47 14.43 -11.46
CA SER A 12 -55.42 15.35 -12.61
C SER A 12 -54.11 15.18 -13.38
N GLY A 13 -54.19 15.15 -14.74
CA GLY A 13 -53.01 14.99 -15.60
C GLY A 13 -51.89 15.98 -15.32
N LYS A 14 -52.22 17.20 -14.85
CA LYS A 14 -51.24 18.22 -14.39
C LYS A 14 -50.51 17.76 -13.13
N LEU A 15 -51.18 17.11 -12.19
CA LEU A 15 -50.56 16.60 -10.97
C LEU A 15 -49.65 15.40 -11.26
N LYS A 16 -50.07 14.52 -12.18
CA LYS A 16 -49.18 13.43 -12.67
C LYS A 16 -47.90 13.97 -13.32
N ALA A 17 -48.02 14.99 -14.17
CA ALA A 17 -46.86 15.61 -14.82
C ALA A 17 -45.89 16.22 -13.77
N VAL A 18 -46.40 16.92 -12.76
CA VAL A 18 -45.59 17.50 -11.69
C VAL A 18 -44.85 16.41 -10.89
N VAL A 19 -45.51 15.30 -10.55
CA VAL A 19 -44.91 14.17 -9.86
C VAL A 19 -43.79 13.55 -10.69
N TYR A 20 -44.00 13.33 -11.99
CA TYR A 20 -42.96 12.78 -12.88
C TYR A 20 -41.77 13.71 -13.01
N ILE A 21 -41.95 15.03 -13.08
CA ILE A 21 -40.86 15.99 -13.14
C ILE A 21 -40.04 15.97 -11.83
N LEU A 22 -40.72 15.97 -10.68
CA LEU A 22 -40.04 15.89 -9.38
C LEU A 22 -39.25 14.60 -9.19
N THR A 23 -39.82 13.45 -9.58
CA THR A 23 -39.11 12.16 -9.51
C THR A 23 -37.93 12.12 -10.48
N ALA A 24 -38.06 12.67 -11.68
CA ALA A 24 -36.94 12.75 -12.63
C ALA A 24 -35.78 13.61 -12.06
N ILE A 25 -36.11 14.77 -11.47
CA ILE A 25 -35.10 15.65 -10.84
C ILE A 25 -34.40 14.94 -9.68
N THR A 26 -35.14 14.26 -8.82
CA THR A 26 -34.55 13.54 -7.70
C THR A 26 -33.63 12.39 -8.14
N ILE A 27 -34.06 11.61 -9.15
CA ILE A 27 -33.22 10.54 -9.71
C ILE A 27 -31.94 11.12 -10.34
N PHE A 28 -32.04 12.22 -11.09
CA PHE A 28 -30.90 12.86 -11.71
C PHE A 28 -29.90 13.39 -10.66
N ALA A 29 -30.42 14.03 -9.61
CA ALA A 29 -29.59 14.49 -8.49
C ALA A 29 -28.88 13.32 -7.78
N PHE A 30 -29.57 12.21 -7.60
CA PHE A 30 -29.00 10.98 -7.00
C PHE A 30 -27.88 10.39 -7.87
N VAL A 31 -28.12 10.24 -9.18
CA VAL A 31 -27.11 9.74 -10.12
C VAL A 31 -25.90 10.65 -10.17
N ALA A 32 -26.07 11.97 -10.21
CA ALA A 32 -24.99 12.94 -10.18
C ALA A 32 -24.20 12.90 -8.87
N PHE A 33 -24.87 12.71 -7.74
CA PHE A 33 -24.23 12.57 -6.44
C PHE A 33 -23.40 11.27 -6.35
N PHE A 34 -23.99 10.13 -6.73
CA PHE A 34 -23.26 8.86 -6.70
C PHE A 34 -22.13 8.78 -7.72
N SER A 35 -22.26 9.39 -8.91
CA SER A 35 -21.17 9.46 -9.88
C SER A 35 -19.96 10.26 -9.34
N LYS A 36 -20.20 11.38 -8.66
CA LYS A 36 -19.15 12.14 -7.98
C LYS A 36 -18.52 11.35 -6.82
N LEU A 37 -19.32 10.60 -6.09
CA LEU A 37 -18.82 9.75 -5.00
C LEU A 37 -17.95 8.62 -5.58
N ALA A 38 -18.40 7.92 -6.60
CA ALA A 38 -17.67 6.85 -7.25
C ALA A 38 -16.31 7.32 -7.81
N THR A 39 -16.26 8.49 -8.47
CA THR A 39 -15.00 9.05 -8.98
C THR A 39 -14.03 9.42 -7.85
N LYS A 40 -14.54 9.87 -6.70
CA LYS A 40 -13.72 10.19 -5.53
C LYS A 40 -13.12 8.95 -4.85
N TYR A 41 -13.84 7.83 -4.88
CA TYR A 41 -13.35 6.55 -4.30
C TYR A 41 -12.48 5.72 -5.26
N THR A 42 -12.54 5.95 -6.57
CA THR A 42 -11.72 5.24 -7.57
C THR A 42 -10.37 5.91 -7.87
N ALA A 43 -10.18 7.16 -7.47
CA ALA A 43 -8.95 7.93 -7.70
C ALA A 43 -7.73 7.64 -6.78
N PRO A 44 -7.85 7.03 -5.56
CA PRO A 44 -6.74 7.01 -4.59
C PRO A 44 -5.62 6.01 -4.91
N LYS A 45 -5.88 4.90 -5.62
CA LYS A 45 -4.87 3.83 -5.82
C LYS A 45 -3.61 4.27 -6.58
N LYS A 46 -3.72 5.17 -7.56
CA LYS A 46 -2.56 5.62 -8.33
C LYS A 46 -1.69 6.60 -7.54
N GLN A 47 -2.32 7.47 -6.76
CA GLN A 47 -1.62 8.47 -5.94
C GLN A 47 -0.93 7.83 -4.74
N GLU A 48 -1.57 6.86 -4.09
CA GLU A 48 -1.00 6.08 -3.00
C GLU A 48 0.22 5.27 -3.45
N LYS A 49 0.15 4.62 -4.61
CA LYS A 49 1.28 3.86 -5.19
C LYS A 49 2.47 4.77 -5.48
N THR A 50 2.24 5.96 -6.04
CA THR A 50 3.32 6.92 -6.34
C THR A 50 3.97 7.44 -5.06
N LEU A 51 3.18 7.81 -4.05
CA LEU A 51 3.68 8.28 -2.76
C LEU A 51 4.51 7.19 -2.05
N LYS A 52 4.04 5.95 -2.07
CA LYS A 52 4.74 4.79 -1.50
C LYS A 52 6.11 4.58 -2.20
N THR A 53 6.14 4.58 -3.52
CA THR A 53 7.39 4.40 -4.29
C THR A 53 8.39 5.53 -4.00
N THR A 54 7.93 6.78 -3.89
CA THR A 54 8.78 7.92 -3.53
C THR A 54 9.35 7.73 -2.12
N ARG A 55 8.52 7.33 -1.15
CA ARG A 55 8.96 7.11 0.24
C ARG A 55 10.00 5.99 0.32
N VAL A 56 9.80 4.87 -0.35
CA VAL A 56 10.77 3.77 -0.40
C VAL A 56 12.11 4.22 -0.99
N SER A 57 12.08 5.01 -2.07
CA SER A 57 13.30 5.57 -2.66
C SER A 57 14.05 6.50 -1.71
N GLU A 58 13.33 7.34 -0.97
CA GLU A 58 13.94 8.24 0.04
C GLU A 58 14.53 7.47 1.22
N LEU A 59 13.81 6.46 1.73
CA LEU A 59 14.31 5.60 2.81
C LEU A 59 15.57 4.85 2.38
N ASN A 60 15.62 4.32 1.16
CA ASN A 60 16.78 3.61 0.64
C ASN A 60 18.00 4.54 0.58
N LYS A 61 17.84 5.72 -0.04
CA LYS A 61 18.91 6.73 -0.12
C LYS A 61 19.40 7.19 1.26
N THR A 62 18.50 7.33 2.22
CA THR A 62 18.84 7.71 3.59
C THR A 62 19.59 6.57 4.29
N GLY A 63 19.12 5.32 4.13
CA GLY A 63 19.76 4.13 4.67
C GLY A 63 21.19 3.95 4.15
N GLU A 64 21.39 4.11 2.82
CA GLU A 64 22.72 4.07 2.19
C GLU A 64 23.67 5.12 2.81
N ARG A 65 23.21 6.36 2.91
CA ARG A 65 24.01 7.44 3.45
C ARG A 65 24.36 7.23 4.93
N LEU A 66 23.40 6.76 5.73
CA LEU A 66 23.64 6.43 7.14
C LEU A 66 24.65 5.28 7.29
N GLN A 67 24.58 4.29 6.42
CA GLN A 67 25.51 3.16 6.39
C GLN A 67 26.92 3.61 5.98
N GLU A 68 27.08 4.55 5.04
CA GLU A 68 28.35 5.11 4.60
C GLU A 68 29.06 5.88 5.73
N ILE A 69 28.31 6.65 6.51
CA ILE A 69 28.86 7.45 7.63
C ILE A 69 28.95 6.66 8.94
N GLY A 70 28.58 5.37 8.94
CA GLY A 70 28.73 4.47 10.08
C GLY A 70 27.59 4.46 11.10
N TYR A 71 26.48 5.16 10.83
CA TYR A 71 25.28 5.14 11.68
C TYR A 71 24.43 3.89 11.37
N LEU A 72 24.95 2.71 11.74
CA LEU A 72 24.43 1.42 11.33
C LEU A 72 23.05 1.13 11.93
N ASP A 73 22.78 1.50 13.17
CA ASP A 73 21.47 1.29 13.80
C ASP A 73 20.37 2.10 13.12
N GLN A 74 20.67 3.37 12.79
CA GLN A 74 19.71 4.22 12.06
C GLN A 74 19.50 3.73 10.63
N ALA A 75 20.52 3.17 9.98
CA ALA A 75 20.38 2.55 8.66
C ALA A 75 19.49 1.30 8.71
N LEU A 76 19.61 0.47 9.76
CA LEU A 76 18.73 -0.66 10.01
C LEU A 76 17.27 -0.23 10.04
N ASP A 77 16.94 0.83 10.78
CA ASP A 77 15.57 1.35 10.88
C ASP A 77 14.99 1.70 9.52
N GLN A 78 15.79 2.34 8.63
CA GLN A 78 15.34 2.70 7.28
C GLN A 78 15.02 1.46 6.43
N TYR A 79 15.90 0.47 6.42
CA TYR A 79 15.69 -0.75 5.64
C TYR A 79 14.58 -1.65 6.20
N ILE A 80 14.42 -1.71 7.52
CA ILE A 80 13.30 -2.42 8.16
C ILE A 80 11.97 -1.74 7.81
N GLU A 81 11.94 -0.41 7.73
CA GLU A 81 10.74 0.31 7.29
C GLU A 81 10.41 0.00 5.82
N ILE A 82 11.40 -0.06 4.93
CA ILE A 82 11.20 -0.49 3.54
C ILE A 82 10.62 -1.90 3.48
N TRP A 83 11.17 -2.85 4.23
CA TRP A 83 10.67 -4.21 4.33
C TRP A 83 9.20 -4.26 4.73
N ASN A 84 8.79 -3.45 5.69
CA ASN A 84 7.41 -3.39 6.17
C ASN A 84 6.47 -2.71 5.15
N LEU A 85 6.94 -1.70 4.43
CA LEU A 85 6.16 -1.01 3.39
C LEU A 85 5.98 -1.85 2.14
N GLU A 86 6.99 -2.63 1.74
CA GLU A 86 7.03 -3.36 0.47
C GLU A 86 6.47 -4.78 0.59
N SER A 87 5.17 -4.91 0.83
CA SER A 87 4.48 -6.21 0.90
C SER A 87 4.23 -6.86 -0.47
N THR A 88 4.19 -6.07 -1.56
CA THR A 88 3.80 -6.50 -2.90
C THR A 88 4.91 -6.44 -3.95
N ASN A 89 6.07 -5.90 -3.60
CA ASN A 89 7.25 -5.85 -4.46
C ASN A 89 8.36 -6.76 -3.90
N PRO A 90 8.48 -8.00 -4.40
CA PRO A 90 9.42 -8.98 -3.87
C PRO A 90 10.88 -8.53 -4.00
N THR A 91 11.23 -7.84 -5.09
CA THR A 91 12.61 -7.36 -5.30
C THR A 91 13.00 -6.31 -4.28
N ALA A 92 12.21 -5.24 -4.12
CA ALA A 92 12.52 -4.19 -3.14
C ALA A 92 12.49 -4.72 -1.69
N ARG A 93 11.61 -5.69 -1.42
CA ARG A 93 11.55 -6.37 -0.13
C ARG A 93 12.81 -7.20 0.14
N SER A 94 13.27 -7.95 -0.85
CA SER A 94 14.49 -8.73 -0.78
C SER A 94 15.72 -7.84 -0.57
N GLU A 95 15.86 -6.75 -1.35
CA GLU A 95 16.97 -5.80 -1.20
C GLU A 95 17.01 -5.16 0.19
N ALA A 96 15.87 -4.78 0.74
CA ALA A 96 15.79 -4.24 2.09
C ALA A 96 16.27 -5.26 3.12
N ALA A 97 15.79 -6.50 3.06
CA ALA A 97 16.20 -7.57 3.96
C ALA A 97 17.71 -7.90 3.81
N PHE A 98 18.21 -7.90 2.58
CA PHE A 98 19.64 -8.08 2.30
C PHE A 98 20.51 -7.01 2.97
N ASN A 99 20.12 -5.74 2.86
CA ASN A 99 20.85 -4.64 3.48
C ASN A 99 20.82 -4.74 5.02
N VAL A 100 19.67 -5.13 5.61
CA VAL A 100 19.59 -5.40 7.05
C VAL A 100 20.54 -6.53 7.46
N GLY A 101 20.54 -7.66 6.72
CA GLY A 101 21.44 -8.77 6.97
C GLY A 101 22.92 -8.38 6.91
N LYS A 102 23.30 -7.59 5.89
CA LYS A 102 24.66 -7.04 5.75
C LYS A 102 25.07 -6.15 6.93
N ILE A 103 24.16 -5.33 7.43
CA ILE A 103 24.46 -4.45 8.56
C ILE A 103 24.65 -5.28 9.82
N TYR A 104 23.78 -6.25 10.11
CA TYR A 104 23.98 -7.15 11.25
C TYR A 104 25.29 -7.93 11.18
N LEU A 105 25.71 -8.34 9.96
CA LEU A 105 27.02 -8.97 9.77
C LEU A 105 28.16 -8.03 10.12
N LYS A 106 28.08 -6.74 9.73
CA LYS A 106 29.07 -5.70 10.10
C LYS A 106 29.11 -5.47 11.62
N LEU A 107 27.96 -5.54 12.28
CA LEU A 107 27.83 -5.44 13.74
C LEU A 107 28.29 -6.72 14.48
N GLY A 108 28.68 -7.77 13.76
CA GLY A 108 29.10 -9.04 14.34
C GLY A 108 27.95 -9.91 14.85
N ASN A 109 26.71 -9.52 14.58
CA ASN A 109 25.51 -10.26 14.99
C ASN A 109 25.09 -11.24 13.89
N CYS A 110 25.78 -12.37 13.81
CA CYS A 110 25.50 -13.41 12.81
C CYS A 110 24.10 -14.00 12.94
N LYS A 111 23.58 -14.15 14.15
CA LYS A 111 22.23 -14.69 14.37
C LYS A 111 21.16 -13.87 13.68
N GLU A 112 21.15 -12.56 13.91
CA GLU A 112 20.18 -11.66 13.25
C GLU A 112 20.49 -11.51 11.76
N SER A 113 21.76 -11.50 11.37
CA SER A 113 22.16 -11.48 9.97
C SER A 113 21.55 -12.65 9.19
N LEU A 114 21.69 -13.88 9.67
CA LEU A 114 21.12 -15.07 9.02
C LEU A 114 19.60 -14.98 8.88
N VAL A 115 18.90 -14.51 9.92
CA VAL A 115 17.44 -14.34 9.86
C VAL A 115 17.05 -13.42 8.71
N TRP A 116 17.75 -12.31 8.54
CA TRP A 116 17.43 -11.35 7.50
C TRP A 116 17.90 -11.78 6.11
N LEU A 117 19.01 -12.48 5.98
CA LEU A 117 19.47 -13.07 4.72
C LEU A 117 18.49 -14.13 4.21
N PHE A 118 17.98 -15.01 5.07
CA PHE A 118 16.93 -15.98 4.69
C PHE A 118 15.60 -15.31 4.35
N ARG A 119 15.25 -14.20 5.00
CA ARG A 119 14.07 -13.40 4.60
C ARG A 119 14.25 -12.78 3.21
N SER A 120 15.48 -12.35 2.88
CA SER A 120 15.80 -11.83 1.53
C SER A 120 15.61 -12.92 0.48
N GLU A 121 16.17 -14.10 0.70
CA GLU A 121 16.03 -15.26 -0.19
C GLU A 121 14.56 -15.67 -0.37
N ALA A 122 13.82 -15.77 0.73
CA ALA A 122 12.40 -16.11 0.70
C ALA A 122 11.55 -15.08 -0.06
N ALA A 123 11.94 -13.81 -0.05
CA ALA A 123 11.25 -12.75 -0.80
C ALA A 123 11.58 -12.80 -2.30
N ASN A 124 12.82 -13.08 -2.66
CA ASN A 124 13.27 -13.23 -4.04
C ASN A 124 14.37 -14.31 -4.14
N PRO A 125 14.05 -15.52 -4.60
CA PRO A 125 15.01 -16.62 -4.73
C PRO A 125 16.17 -16.34 -5.70
N ASP A 126 16.01 -15.41 -6.65
CA ASP A 126 17.05 -15.05 -7.61
C ASP A 126 18.30 -14.41 -6.95
N THR A 127 18.19 -14.04 -5.66
CA THR A 127 19.29 -13.44 -4.90
C THR A 127 20.17 -14.46 -4.18
N THR A 128 19.87 -15.76 -4.23
CA THR A 128 20.59 -16.82 -3.51
C THR A 128 22.10 -16.77 -3.71
N ASP A 129 22.59 -16.59 -4.93
CA ASP A 129 24.02 -16.54 -5.24
C ASP A 129 24.75 -15.38 -4.55
N GLN A 130 24.05 -14.25 -4.31
CA GLN A 130 24.59 -13.10 -3.60
C GLN A 130 24.59 -13.29 -2.08
N LEU A 131 23.65 -14.08 -1.57
CA LEU A 131 23.45 -14.29 -0.14
C LEU A 131 24.36 -15.37 0.42
N GLN A 132 24.63 -16.42 -0.37
CA GLN A 132 25.35 -17.59 0.08
C GLN A 132 26.70 -17.30 0.74
N PRO A 133 27.60 -16.44 0.17
CA PRO A 133 28.87 -16.13 0.81
C PRO A 133 28.72 -15.47 2.18
N LEU A 134 27.67 -14.67 2.40
CA LEU A 134 27.41 -14.01 3.67
C LEU A 134 26.87 -14.99 4.70
N ILE A 135 25.99 -15.89 4.27
CA ILE A 135 25.45 -16.98 5.10
C ILE A 135 26.59 -17.87 5.56
N ASP A 136 27.45 -18.32 4.64
CA ASP A 136 28.58 -19.19 4.95
C ASP A 136 29.56 -18.50 5.93
N SER A 137 29.79 -17.20 5.77
CA SER A 137 30.66 -16.44 6.69
C SER A 137 30.13 -16.39 8.12
N CYS A 138 28.81 -16.38 8.30
CA CYS A 138 28.20 -16.44 9.62
C CYS A 138 28.24 -17.85 10.21
N ILE A 139 27.98 -18.88 9.42
CA ILE A 139 28.03 -20.29 9.89
C ILE A 139 29.43 -20.67 10.35
N GLN A 140 30.49 -20.22 9.64
CA GLN A 140 31.88 -20.49 10.02
C GLN A 140 32.32 -19.78 11.29
N LYS A 141 31.71 -18.65 11.65
CA LYS A 141 32.07 -17.91 12.89
C LYS A 141 31.45 -18.52 14.15
N ASP A 142 30.37 -19.30 13.99
CA ASP A 142 29.68 -19.94 15.11
C ASP A 142 30.25 -21.35 15.45
N GLN A 143 31.26 -21.82 14.69
CA GLN A 143 32.01 -23.07 14.96
C GLN A 143 33.32 -22.78 15.70
#